data_311e6dd9506dbe6a6f21e81ece6b24cf
#
_entry.id   311e6dd9506dbe6a6f21e81ece6b24cf
#
_cell.length_a   1.000
_cell.length_b   1.000
_cell.length_c   1.000
_cell.angle_alpha   90.00
_cell.angle_beta   90.00
_cell.angle_gamma   90.00
#
_symmetry.space_group_name_H-M   'P 1'
#
loop_
_entity.id
_entity.type
_entity.pdbx_description
1 polymer ?
#
loop_
_entity_poly.entity_id
_entity_poly.type
_entity_poly.pdbx_seq_one_letter_code
_entity_poly.pdbx_strand_id
1 'polypeptide(L)'
;MAQKGIREYDGKRVLFDWLAKDFPKLKERAKKLALITPETKEKEALSANPWLKTTKLVVKPDQLFGKRGKHGLVLLNADWKTAWKWIAERMNKTVTVGKTTGELTHFLIEPFTPHAEDEEYYVAIRSERDCDVVYFSPKGGIYVEENWDKVIETRIPILGSAADAQFKLPDIKRREEVVRFLRSLHGLYAEGGFAYLEINPFSFSPDGDIVPLDLVAKLDDTAMFETTKLWGDMEFPPAFGTALTKEEAFVKHLDEQSGASLKLTILNPKGRVWTMVAGGGASVIYADTVCDLGYSKELANYGEYSGDPSERLTYEYAKTVLDLMTRTPDSRGKVLIIGGGIANFTDVAKTFGGIIKALAEFKDKLVKNKVSIYVRRGGPNYKEGLARMRKLGDTLGLPIQVYGPETHMTRIVSMALEKK
;
A
#
# COMPACT_ATOMS: atom_id res chain seq x y z
N MET A 1 1.71 -1.11 13.83
CA MET A 1 2.76 -1.04 12.78
C MET A 1 2.07 -0.96 11.43
N ALA A 2 2.32 0.07 10.68
CA ALA A 2 1.84 0.19 9.31
C ALA A 2 2.90 -0.35 8.34
N GLN A 3 2.93 -1.66 8.15
CA GLN A 3 3.86 -2.31 7.23
C GLN A 3 3.54 -1.95 5.79
N LYS A 4 4.43 -1.27 5.11
CA LYS A 4 4.32 -0.88 3.71
C LYS A 4 5.32 -1.63 2.84
N GLY A 5 4.84 -2.29 1.80
CA GLY A 5 5.70 -2.84 0.78
C GLY A 5 6.41 -1.75 0.00
N ILE A 6 7.65 -2.00 -0.40
CA ILE A 6 8.43 -1.11 -1.27
C ILE A 6 8.80 -1.83 -2.58
N ARG A 7 9.12 -1.04 -3.62
CA ARG A 7 9.63 -1.59 -4.88
C ARG A 7 10.99 -2.25 -4.66
N GLU A 8 11.27 -3.27 -5.43
CA GLU A 8 12.59 -3.92 -5.41
C GLU A 8 13.71 -2.94 -5.77
N TYR A 9 13.47 -2.01 -6.70
CA TYR A 9 14.40 -0.94 -7.05
C TYR A 9 14.83 -0.13 -5.82
N ASP A 10 13.87 0.36 -5.04
CA ASP A 10 14.15 1.14 -3.84
C ASP A 10 14.82 0.30 -2.75
N GLY A 11 14.32 -0.90 -2.53
CA GLY A 11 14.89 -1.84 -1.57
C GLY A 11 16.34 -2.21 -1.89
N LYS A 12 16.65 -2.50 -3.17
CA LYS A 12 18.02 -2.79 -3.60
C LYS A 12 18.94 -1.57 -3.52
N ARG A 13 18.46 -0.37 -3.81
CA ARG A 13 19.24 0.85 -3.63
C ARG A 13 19.70 1.00 -2.19
N VAL A 14 18.77 0.93 -1.25
CA VAL A 14 19.06 1.00 0.19
C VAL A 14 19.98 -0.14 0.63
N LEU A 15 19.69 -1.37 0.20
CA LEU A 15 20.47 -2.56 0.53
C LEU A 15 21.93 -2.44 0.06
N PHE A 16 22.15 -2.05 -1.19
CA PHE A 16 23.49 -1.97 -1.75
C PHE A 16 24.31 -0.85 -1.12
N ASP A 17 23.72 0.30 -0.86
CA ASP A 17 24.39 1.41 -0.19
C ASP A 17 24.78 1.03 1.26
N TRP A 18 23.92 0.32 1.98
CA TRP A 18 24.24 -0.15 3.31
C TRP A 18 25.34 -1.21 3.32
N LEU A 19 25.18 -2.24 2.49
CA LEU A 19 26.11 -3.37 2.42
C LEU A 19 27.48 -2.98 1.82
N ALA A 20 27.59 -1.84 1.13
CA ALA A 20 28.84 -1.39 0.56
C ALA A 20 29.95 -1.16 1.61
N LYS A 21 29.62 -1.04 2.88
CA LYS A 21 30.58 -0.97 4.00
C LYS A 21 31.39 -2.26 4.12
N ASP A 22 30.72 -3.41 3.99
CA ASP A 22 31.30 -4.77 4.13
C ASP A 22 31.59 -5.43 2.79
N PHE A 23 30.89 -5.01 1.74
CA PHE A 23 30.95 -5.51 0.37
C PHE A 23 31.10 -4.36 -0.64
N PRO A 24 32.29 -3.74 -0.78
CA PRO A 24 32.48 -2.47 -1.52
C PRO A 24 32.02 -2.51 -2.99
N LYS A 25 32.06 -3.68 -3.63
CA LYS A 25 31.62 -3.82 -5.03
C LYS A 25 30.12 -3.65 -5.23
N LEU A 26 29.31 -3.80 -4.17
CA LEU A 26 27.87 -3.54 -4.22
C LEU A 26 27.57 -2.06 -4.46
N LYS A 27 28.47 -1.15 -4.10
CA LYS A 27 28.35 0.28 -4.43
C LYS A 27 28.27 0.53 -5.94
N GLU A 28 29.03 -0.21 -6.72
CA GLU A 28 28.96 -0.10 -8.18
C GLU A 28 27.68 -0.73 -8.75
N ARG A 29 27.11 -1.73 -8.07
CA ARG A 29 25.81 -2.30 -8.44
C ARG A 29 24.67 -1.34 -8.14
N ALA A 30 24.72 -0.60 -7.04
CA ALA A 30 23.72 0.43 -6.72
C ALA A 30 23.56 1.46 -7.85
N LYS A 31 24.66 1.78 -8.55
CA LYS A 31 24.66 2.69 -9.71
C LYS A 31 24.12 2.03 -10.99
N LYS A 32 23.90 0.73 -10.99
CA LYS A 32 23.43 -0.03 -12.15
C LYS A 32 22.05 -0.62 -11.90
N LEU A 33 21.16 0.17 -11.31
CA LEU A 33 19.74 -0.08 -11.22
C LEU A 33 19.00 0.97 -12.05
N ALA A 34 18.09 0.56 -12.92
CA ALA A 34 17.25 1.48 -13.67
C ALA A 34 15.78 1.13 -13.51
N LEU A 35 14.97 2.12 -13.14
CA LEU A 35 13.52 2.02 -13.06
C LEU A 35 12.92 2.63 -14.32
N ILE A 36 12.08 1.87 -15.00
CA ILE A 36 11.34 2.31 -16.20
C ILE A 36 9.86 2.40 -15.85
N THR A 37 9.29 3.56 -16.12
CA THR A 37 7.87 3.89 -15.89
C THR A 37 7.18 4.25 -17.20
N PRO A 38 5.85 4.44 -17.25
CA PRO A 38 5.16 4.88 -18.45
C PRO A 38 5.66 6.21 -19.03
N GLU A 39 6.21 7.07 -18.19
CA GLU A 39 6.74 8.40 -18.55
C GLU A 39 8.19 8.33 -19.09
N THR A 40 8.88 7.23 -18.87
CA THR A 40 10.30 7.09 -19.22
C THR A 40 10.47 6.93 -20.72
N LYS A 41 11.21 7.85 -21.35
CA LYS A 41 11.58 7.75 -22.77
C LYS A 41 12.90 7.02 -22.94
N GLU A 42 13.03 6.25 -24.03
CA GLU A 42 14.22 5.45 -24.30
C GLU A 42 15.53 6.24 -24.27
N LYS A 43 15.54 7.44 -24.89
CA LYS A 43 16.72 8.31 -24.91
C LYS A 43 17.12 8.80 -23.52
N GLU A 44 16.12 9.08 -22.67
CA GLU A 44 16.32 9.54 -21.29
C GLU A 44 16.89 8.38 -20.43
N ALA A 45 16.32 7.18 -20.56
CA ALA A 45 16.82 5.98 -19.88
C ALA A 45 18.29 5.70 -20.21
N LEU A 46 18.66 5.78 -21.49
CA LEU A 46 20.04 5.57 -21.95
C LEU A 46 20.99 6.69 -21.54
N SER A 47 20.52 7.93 -21.50
CA SER A 47 21.33 9.08 -21.05
C SER A 47 21.64 8.98 -19.56
N ALA A 48 20.65 8.64 -18.76
CA ALA A 48 20.79 8.46 -17.31
C ALA A 48 21.59 7.20 -16.94
N ASN A 49 21.52 6.15 -17.79
CA ASN A 49 22.10 4.84 -17.53
C ASN A 49 22.92 4.32 -18.72
N PRO A 50 24.10 4.90 -19.02
CA PRO A 50 24.90 4.51 -20.18
C PRO A 50 25.32 3.03 -20.19
N TRP A 51 25.42 2.40 -19.02
CA TRP A 51 25.76 0.99 -18.83
C TRP A 51 24.74 0.02 -19.47
N LEU A 52 23.53 0.46 -19.71
CA LEU A 52 22.47 -0.34 -20.37
C LEU A 52 22.88 -0.80 -21.78
N LYS A 53 23.74 -0.06 -22.47
CA LYS A 53 24.22 -0.39 -23.83
C LYS A 53 25.29 -1.47 -23.87
N THR A 54 26.02 -1.66 -22.78
CA THR A 54 27.25 -2.47 -22.75
C THR A 54 27.15 -3.70 -21.86
N THR A 55 26.06 -3.82 -21.09
CA THR A 55 25.88 -4.87 -20.08
C THR A 55 24.75 -5.81 -20.51
N LYS A 56 24.89 -7.10 -20.22
CA LYS A 56 23.75 -8.03 -20.30
C LYS A 56 22.80 -7.75 -19.15
N LEU A 57 21.50 -7.79 -19.43
CA LEU A 57 20.45 -7.25 -18.57
C LEU A 57 19.51 -8.34 -18.06
N VAL A 58 18.99 -8.12 -16.85
CA VAL A 58 17.76 -8.71 -16.33
C VAL A 58 16.69 -7.62 -16.32
N VAL A 59 15.51 -7.96 -16.78
CA VAL A 59 14.33 -7.07 -16.74
C VAL A 59 13.17 -7.80 -16.07
N LYS A 60 12.54 -7.13 -15.13
CA LYS A 60 11.37 -7.67 -14.42
C LYS A 60 10.41 -6.57 -14.00
N PRO A 61 9.08 -6.81 -13.93
CA PRO A 61 8.15 -5.86 -13.33
C PRO A 61 8.53 -5.55 -11.89
N ASP A 62 8.46 -4.28 -11.52
CA ASP A 62 8.78 -3.79 -10.18
C ASP A 62 7.54 -3.24 -9.47
N GLN A 63 6.63 -4.14 -9.17
CA GLN A 63 5.37 -3.89 -8.47
C GLN A 63 5.18 -4.95 -7.40
N LEU A 64 4.30 -4.70 -6.42
CA LEU A 64 4.16 -5.51 -5.21
C LEU A 64 3.43 -6.84 -5.47
N PHE A 65 4.05 -7.72 -6.26
CA PHE A 65 3.62 -9.11 -6.44
C PHE A 65 4.82 -10.04 -6.62
N GLY A 66 4.66 -11.29 -6.19
CA GLY A 66 5.68 -12.33 -6.28
C GLY A 66 5.51 -13.27 -7.47
N LYS A 67 6.36 -14.32 -7.50
CA LYS A 67 6.27 -15.44 -8.48
C LYS A 67 6.46 -14.99 -9.94
N ARG A 68 7.18 -13.89 -10.17
CA ARG A 68 7.42 -13.31 -11.51
C ARG A 68 8.02 -14.33 -12.48
N GLY A 69 8.99 -15.13 -12.03
CA GLY A 69 9.58 -16.21 -12.85
C GLY A 69 8.58 -17.26 -13.29
N LYS A 70 7.70 -17.74 -12.37
CA LYS A 70 6.66 -18.73 -12.68
C LYS A 70 5.62 -18.23 -13.70
N HIS A 71 5.48 -16.91 -13.85
CA HIS A 71 4.56 -16.28 -14.83
C HIS A 71 5.25 -15.78 -16.11
N GLY A 72 6.53 -16.10 -16.34
CA GLY A 72 7.25 -15.64 -17.53
C GLY A 72 7.47 -14.13 -17.58
N LEU A 73 7.49 -13.47 -16.41
CA LEU A 73 7.63 -12.03 -16.25
C LEU A 73 9.08 -11.63 -15.90
N VAL A 74 10.05 -12.45 -16.22
CA VAL A 74 11.48 -12.14 -16.05
C VAL A 74 12.18 -12.39 -17.38
N LEU A 75 12.87 -11.39 -17.89
CA LEU A 75 13.72 -11.49 -19.07
C LEU A 75 15.19 -11.53 -18.60
N LEU A 76 15.90 -12.59 -18.96
CA LEU A 76 17.28 -12.83 -18.55
C LEU A 76 18.25 -12.66 -19.71
N ASN A 77 19.48 -12.23 -19.40
CA ASN A 77 20.64 -12.20 -20.34
C ASN A 77 20.37 -11.44 -21.65
N ALA A 78 19.56 -10.38 -21.60
CA ALA A 78 19.17 -9.59 -22.77
C ALA A 78 20.16 -8.45 -23.06
N ASP A 79 20.25 -8.04 -24.33
CA ASP A 79 20.78 -6.76 -24.71
C ASP A 79 19.72 -5.65 -24.55
N TRP A 80 20.14 -4.39 -24.63
CA TRP A 80 19.24 -3.25 -24.47
C TRP A 80 18.08 -3.24 -25.47
N LYS A 81 18.33 -3.54 -26.74
CA LYS A 81 17.27 -3.53 -27.76
C LYS A 81 16.17 -4.53 -27.47
N THR A 82 16.58 -5.73 -27.06
CA THR A 82 15.65 -6.80 -26.66
C THR A 82 14.90 -6.41 -25.38
N ALA A 83 15.62 -5.86 -24.38
CA ALA A 83 15.04 -5.42 -23.11
C ALA A 83 13.99 -4.32 -23.31
N TRP A 84 14.30 -3.28 -24.10
CA TRP A 84 13.36 -2.19 -24.36
C TRP A 84 12.12 -2.63 -25.10
N LYS A 85 12.29 -3.48 -26.14
CA LYS A 85 11.17 -4.07 -26.87
C LYS A 85 10.26 -4.88 -25.92
N TRP A 86 10.86 -5.70 -25.06
CA TRP A 86 10.12 -6.56 -24.12
C TRP A 86 9.32 -5.73 -23.10
N ILE A 87 9.87 -4.61 -22.61
CA ILE A 87 9.16 -3.65 -21.75
C ILE A 87 8.02 -2.99 -22.52
N ALA A 88 8.27 -2.47 -23.73
CA ALA A 88 7.27 -1.77 -24.53
C ALA A 88 6.04 -2.64 -24.85
N GLU A 89 6.26 -3.93 -25.07
CA GLU A 89 5.18 -4.91 -25.31
C GLU A 89 4.30 -5.15 -24.08
N ARG A 90 4.82 -4.88 -22.87
CA ARG A 90 4.17 -5.18 -21.57
C ARG A 90 3.74 -3.93 -20.79
N MET A 91 4.33 -2.78 -21.06
CA MET A 91 3.96 -1.52 -20.42
C MET A 91 2.48 -1.22 -20.60
N ASN A 92 1.79 -0.90 -19.50
CA ASN A 92 0.35 -0.65 -19.44
C ASN A 92 -0.52 -1.83 -19.90
N LYS A 93 0.01 -3.06 -19.90
CA LYS A 93 -0.78 -4.26 -20.17
C LYS A 93 -1.29 -4.85 -18.87
N THR A 94 -2.55 -5.26 -18.91
CA THR A 94 -3.18 -5.99 -17.82
C THR A 94 -2.67 -7.43 -17.78
N VAL A 95 -2.22 -7.88 -16.62
CA VAL A 95 -1.81 -9.27 -16.38
C VAL A 95 -2.49 -9.80 -15.13
N THR A 96 -2.70 -11.12 -15.09
CA THR A 96 -3.22 -11.81 -13.90
C THR A 96 -2.10 -12.65 -13.29
N VAL A 97 -1.81 -12.38 -12.02
CA VAL A 97 -0.83 -13.14 -11.23
C VAL A 97 -1.56 -13.76 -10.04
N GLY A 98 -1.68 -15.07 -10.06
CA GLY A 98 -2.51 -15.78 -9.08
C GLY A 98 -3.99 -15.39 -9.21
N LYS A 99 -4.53 -14.75 -8.17
CA LYS A 99 -5.92 -14.26 -8.14
C LYS A 99 -6.04 -12.75 -8.39
N THR A 100 -4.92 -12.06 -8.57
CA THR A 100 -4.88 -10.60 -8.68
C THR A 100 -4.62 -10.18 -10.12
N THR A 101 -5.41 -9.25 -10.61
CA THR A 101 -5.28 -8.66 -11.96
C THR A 101 -4.91 -7.19 -11.83
N GLY A 102 -3.90 -6.74 -12.59
CA GLY A 102 -3.44 -5.36 -12.58
C GLY A 102 -2.62 -5.01 -13.80
N GLU A 103 -2.32 -3.74 -13.99
CA GLU A 103 -1.50 -3.25 -15.10
C GLU A 103 -0.01 -3.23 -14.72
N LEU A 104 0.84 -3.61 -15.67
CA LEU A 104 2.29 -3.49 -15.52
C LEU A 104 2.73 -2.07 -15.88
N THR A 105 3.25 -1.34 -14.90
CA THR A 105 3.62 0.07 -15.07
C THR A 105 5.08 0.38 -14.70
N HIS A 106 5.72 -0.48 -13.94
CA HIS A 106 7.09 -0.27 -13.49
C HIS A 106 7.94 -1.49 -13.78
N PHE A 107 9.15 -1.26 -14.30
CA PHE A 107 10.12 -2.32 -14.59
C PHE A 107 11.48 -1.97 -14.02
N LEU A 108 12.06 -2.91 -13.30
CA LEU A 108 13.45 -2.85 -12.86
C LEU A 108 14.34 -3.46 -13.95
N ILE A 109 15.44 -2.77 -14.26
CA ILE A 109 16.53 -3.30 -15.07
C ILE A 109 17.80 -3.30 -14.23
N GLU A 110 18.49 -4.43 -14.24
CA GLU A 110 19.76 -4.62 -13.55
C GLU A 110 20.71 -5.50 -14.37
N PRO A 111 22.05 -5.51 -14.07
CA PRO A 111 22.99 -6.38 -14.73
C PRO A 111 22.68 -7.87 -14.52
N PHE A 112 22.68 -8.65 -15.57
CA PHE A 112 22.58 -10.11 -15.47
C PHE A 112 23.83 -10.67 -14.76
N THR A 113 23.60 -11.54 -13.77
CA THR A 113 24.64 -12.23 -13.03
C THR A 113 24.59 -13.71 -13.39
N PRO A 114 25.52 -14.24 -14.16
CA PRO A 114 25.62 -15.68 -14.40
C PRO A 114 25.87 -16.42 -13.09
N HIS A 115 25.08 -17.44 -12.83
CA HIS A 115 25.22 -18.37 -11.68
C HIS A 115 24.54 -19.67 -12.02
N ALA A 116 24.87 -20.75 -11.29
CA ALA A 116 24.18 -22.02 -11.40
C ALA A 116 23.00 -22.08 -10.41
N GLU A 117 21.95 -22.82 -10.74
CA GLU A 117 20.76 -22.96 -9.89
C GLU A 117 21.06 -23.57 -8.52
N ASP A 118 22.11 -24.41 -8.41
CA ASP A 118 22.54 -24.99 -7.14
C ASP A 118 23.35 -24.00 -6.26
N GLU A 119 23.66 -22.81 -6.78
CA GLU A 119 24.32 -21.69 -6.08
C GLU A 119 23.33 -20.61 -5.63
N GLU A 120 22.04 -20.88 -5.65
CA GLU A 120 20.99 -19.99 -5.18
C GLU A 120 20.72 -20.23 -3.69
N TYR A 121 20.84 -19.16 -2.90
CA TYR A 121 20.60 -19.15 -1.44
C TYR A 121 19.40 -18.30 -1.11
N TYR A 122 18.77 -18.62 0.01
CA TYR A 122 17.63 -17.91 0.56
C TYR A 122 17.96 -17.24 1.89
N VAL A 123 17.50 -16.05 2.11
CA VAL A 123 17.45 -15.38 3.41
C VAL A 123 16.19 -14.57 3.58
N ALA A 124 15.58 -14.64 4.76
CA ALA A 124 14.54 -13.71 5.18
C ALA A 124 14.75 -13.29 6.63
N ILE A 125 14.27 -12.10 6.97
CA ILE A 125 14.29 -11.57 8.33
C ILE A 125 12.91 -11.04 8.65
N ARG A 126 12.41 -11.40 9.83
CA ARG A 126 11.19 -10.83 10.41
C ARG A 126 11.35 -10.66 11.91
N SER A 127 10.63 -9.70 12.48
CA SER A 127 10.57 -9.54 13.94
C SER A 127 9.46 -10.40 14.52
N GLU A 128 9.76 -11.04 15.64
CA GLU A 128 8.82 -11.60 16.60
C GLU A 128 8.77 -10.71 17.86
N ARG A 129 8.05 -11.14 18.88
CA ARG A 129 7.84 -10.31 20.08
C ARG A 129 9.14 -9.92 20.80
N ASP A 130 10.06 -10.85 20.89
CA ASP A 130 11.26 -10.75 21.76
C ASP A 130 12.56 -10.84 20.96
N CYS A 131 12.51 -11.14 19.68
CA CYS A 131 13.69 -11.34 18.83
C CYS A 131 13.40 -11.08 17.36
N ASP A 132 14.45 -10.81 16.61
CA ASP A 132 14.44 -10.96 15.17
C ASP A 132 14.80 -12.39 14.79
N VAL A 133 14.15 -12.93 13.79
CA VAL A 133 14.42 -14.28 13.27
C VAL A 133 15.00 -14.15 11.88
N VAL A 134 16.23 -14.63 11.73
CA VAL A 134 16.91 -14.75 10.45
C VAL A 134 16.73 -16.19 9.94
N TYR A 135 16.03 -16.33 8.84
CA TYR A 135 15.83 -17.58 8.11
C TYR A 135 16.90 -17.69 7.03
N PHE A 136 17.58 -18.80 6.95
CA PHE A 136 18.54 -19.09 5.89
C PHE A 136 18.30 -20.47 5.30
N SER A 137 18.40 -20.61 3.97
CA SER A 137 18.46 -21.92 3.32
C SER A 137 19.58 -21.95 2.26
N PRO A 138 20.32 -23.06 2.17
CA PRO A 138 21.27 -23.29 1.08
C PRO A 138 20.59 -23.62 -0.25
N LYS A 139 19.26 -23.66 -0.28
CA LYS A 139 18.41 -23.84 -1.46
C LYS A 139 17.42 -22.69 -1.54
N GLY A 140 17.67 -21.78 -2.46
CA GLY A 140 16.81 -20.64 -2.77
C GLY A 140 16.02 -20.85 -4.06
N GLY A 141 15.53 -19.73 -4.61
CA GLY A 141 14.80 -19.71 -5.87
C GLY A 141 13.35 -20.15 -5.75
N ILE A 142 12.77 -20.60 -6.87
CA ILE A 142 11.33 -20.87 -7.01
C ILE A 142 10.81 -22.05 -6.20
N TYR A 143 11.68 -22.86 -5.65
CA TYR A 143 11.36 -24.09 -4.90
C TYR A 143 11.64 -23.99 -3.40
N VAL A 144 11.89 -22.79 -2.87
CA VAL A 144 12.19 -22.61 -1.43
C VAL A 144 11.05 -23.11 -0.55
N GLU A 145 9.79 -22.90 -0.98
CA GLU A 145 8.59 -23.34 -0.25
C GLU A 145 8.54 -24.89 -0.10
N GLU A 146 9.06 -25.62 -1.09
CA GLU A 146 9.09 -27.08 -1.12
C GLU A 146 10.28 -27.66 -0.31
N ASN A 147 11.26 -26.82 0.04
CA ASN A 147 12.44 -27.17 0.82
C ASN A 147 12.46 -26.46 2.18
N TRP A 148 11.31 -26.15 2.73
CA TRP A 148 11.21 -25.43 4.00
C TRP A 148 11.83 -26.19 5.19
N ASP A 149 11.90 -27.50 5.12
CA ASP A 149 12.60 -28.38 6.06
C ASP A 149 14.13 -28.12 6.16
N LYS A 150 14.70 -27.49 5.14
CA LYS A 150 16.12 -27.09 5.09
C LYS A 150 16.37 -25.66 5.55
N VAL A 151 15.33 -24.93 5.92
CA VAL A 151 15.45 -23.57 6.43
C VAL A 151 15.95 -23.60 7.87
N ILE A 152 17.00 -22.85 8.12
CA ILE A 152 17.65 -22.73 9.42
C ILE A 152 17.27 -21.39 10.03
N GLU A 153 16.75 -21.43 11.26
CA GLU A 153 16.40 -20.22 12.01
C GLU A 153 17.55 -19.83 12.94
N THR A 154 17.90 -18.56 12.92
CA THR A 154 18.77 -17.93 13.92
C THR A 154 17.99 -16.82 14.60
N ARG A 155 17.79 -16.93 15.91
CA ARG A 155 17.06 -15.95 16.73
C ARG A 155 18.04 -14.98 17.36
N ILE A 156 17.81 -13.70 17.15
CA ILE A 156 18.62 -12.61 17.68
C ILE A 156 17.72 -11.78 18.61
N PRO A 157 17.99 -11.74 19.92
CA PRO A 157 17.20 -10.93 20.86
C PRO A 157 17.17 -9.45 20.44
N ILE A 158 16.05 -8.75 20.66
CA ILE A 158 15.87 -7.34 20.25
C ILE A 158 17.00 -6.42 20.78
N LEU A 159 17.49 -6.68 21.99
CA LEU A 159 18.63 -5.95 22.56
C LEU A 159 19.98 -6.61 22.25
N GLY A 160 20.01 -7.65 21.44
CA GLY A 160 21.20 -8.38 21.02
C GLY A 160 21.81 -7.83 19.74
N SER A 161 22.99 -8.32 19.42
CA SER A 161 23.68 -8.00 18.16
C SER A 161 23.82 -9.24 17.28
N ALA A 162 23.63 -9.06 15.98
CA ALA A 162 23.96 -10.11 15.02
C ALA A 162 25.46 -10.46 14.99
N ALA A 163 26.32 -9.57 15.49
CA ALA A 163 27.74 -9.86 15.67
C ALA A 163 27.98 -11.01 16.63
N ASP A 164 27.16 -11.11 17.69
CA ASP A 164 27.25 -12.15 18.72
C ASP A 164 26.44 -13.41 18.35
N ALA A 165 25.59 -13.33 17.33
CA ALA A 165 24.77 -14.44 16.91
C ALA A 165 25.59 -15.57 16.29
N GLN A 166 25.29 -16.80 16.71
CA GLN A 166 25.86 -18.00 16.13
C GLN A 166 25.00 -18.54 15.01
N PHE A 167 25.35 -18.21 13.76
CA PHE A 167 24.69 -18.78 12.58
C PHE A 167 25.14 -20.22 12.37
N LYS A 168 24.28 -21.19 12.68
CA LYS A 168 24.53 -22.62 12.49
C LYS A 168 24.27 -23.01 11.03
N LEU A 169 25.05 -22.44 10.11
CA LEU A 169 24.93 -22.77 8.69
C LEU A 169 25.49 -24.18 8.41
N PRO A 170 24.93 -24.90 7.41
CA PRO A 170 25.49 -26.17 6.94
C PRO A 170 26.87 -25.94 6.30
N ASP A 171 27.50 -27.02 5.90
CA ASP A 171 28.73 -26.92 5.10
C ASP A 171 28.39 -26.43 3.69
N ILE A 172 28.69 -25.15 3.46
CA ILE A 172 28.46 -24.47 2.19
C ILE A 172 29.71 -23.75 1.73
N LYS A 173 29.87 -23.63 0.44
CA LYS A 173 30.92 -22.76 -0.13
C LYS A 173 30.80 -21.35 0.44
N ARG A 174 31.96 -20.72 0.75
CA ARG A 174 32.05 -19.32 1.23
C ARG A 174 31.20 -19.03 2.49
N ARG A 175 31.18 -19.96 3.40
CA ARG A 175 30.40 -19.89 4.65
C ARG A 175 30.68 -18.60 5.43
N GLU A 176 31.92 -18.15 5.50
CA GLU A 176 32.30 -16.93 6.24
C GLU A 176 31.74 -15.66 5.59
N GLU A 177 31.77 -15.58 4.25
CA GLU A 177 31.16 -14.47 3.52
C GLU A 177 29.64 -14.44 3.70
N VAL A 178 28.99 -15.61 3.69
CA VAL A 178 27.55 -15.70 3.96
C VAL A 178 27.25 -15.24 5.39
N VAL A 179 28.00 -15.67 6.39
CA VAL A 179 27.79 -15.21 7.78
C VAL A 179 27.97 -13.70 7.89
N ARG A 180 29.00 -13.15 7.26
CA ARG A 180 29.24 -11.69 7.23
C ARG A 180 28.07 -10.96 6.55
N PHE A 181 27.55 -11.52 5.46
CA PHE A 181 26.37 -10.97 4.76
C PHE A 181 25.13 -10.99 5.65
N LEU A 182 24.82 -12.10 6.33
CA LEU A 182 23.68 -12.20 7.22
C LEU A 182 23.76 -11.21 8.39
N ARG A 183 24.96 -10.99 8.94
CA ARG A 183 25.20 -10.00 10.00
C ARG A 183 24.94 -8.57 9.50
N SER A 184 25.52 -8.21 8.37
CA SER A 184 25.33 -6.89 7.78
C SER A 184 23.88 -6.63 7.36
N LEU A 185 23.21 -7.68 6.86
CA LEU A 185 21.79 -7.63 6.49
C LEU A 185 20.87 -7.42 7.70
N HIS A 186 21.16 -8.09 8.83
CA HIS A 186 20.42 -7.86 10.06
C HIS A 186 20.66 -6.46 10.61
N GLY A 187 21.87 -5.92 10.50
CA GLY A 187 22.15 -4.51 10.85
C GLY A 187 21.28 -3.54 10.05
N LEU A 188 21.16 -3.74 8.74
CA LEU A 188 20.24 -2.97 7.90
C LEU A 188 18.79 -3.12 8.36
N TYR A 189 18.37 -4.35 8.64
CA TYR A 189 17.01 -4.66 9.10
C TYR A 189 16.65 -3.90 10.37
N ALA A 190 17.52 -3.98 11.38
CA ALA A 190 17.30 -3.39 12.70
C ALA A 190 17.33 -1.85 12.68
N GLU A 191 18.28 -1.25 11.93
CA GLU A 191 18.48 0.21 11.92
C GLU A 191 17.70 0.91 10.80
N GLY A 192 17.29 0.16 9.77
CA GLY A 192 16.66 0.72 8.57
C GLY A 192 15.14 0.79 8.59
N GLY A 193 14.49 0.47 9.72
CA GLY A 193 13.02 0.50 9.82
C GLY A 193 12.33 -0.61 9.03
N PHE A 194 13.01 -1.73 8.81
CA PHE A 194 12.41 -2.88 8.13
C PHE A 194 11.48 -3.66 9.06
N ALA A 195 10.33 -4.06 8.54
CA ALA A 195 9.38 -4.96 9.21
C ALA A 195 9.39 -6.37 8.59
N TYR A 196 9.90 -6.49 7.38
CA TYR A 196 10.15 -7.74 6.66
C TYR A 196 11.20 -7.51 5.59
N LEU A 197 12.13 -8.44 5.45
CA LEU A 197 13.13 -8.44 4.39
C LEU A 197 13.34 -9.87 3.90
N GLU A 198 13.25 -10.10 2.60
CA GLU A 198 13.50 -11.40 1.97
C GLU A 198 14.35 -11.20 0.73
N ILE A 199 15.37 -12.02 0.57
CA ILE A 199 16.19 -12.12 -0.63
C ILE A 199 16.09 -13.56 -1.12
N ASN A 200 15.44 -13.74 -2.27
CA ASN A 200 15.17 -15.05 -2.82
C ASN A 200 15.23 -15.06 -4.38
N PRO A 201 16.39 -15.43 -4.94
CA PRO A 201 17.62 -15.83 -4.25
C PRO A 201 18.67 -14.72 -4.12
N PHE A 202 19.71 -14.98 -3.36
CA PHE A 202 21.03 -14.39 -3.58
C PHE A 202 22.01 -15.46 -4.07
N SER A 203 23.05 -15.03 -4.77
CA SER A 203 24.07 -15.92 -5.30
C SER A 203 25.44 -15.25 -5.28
N PHE A 204 26.42 -15.88 -5.85
CA PHE A 204 27.75 -15.30 -6.05
C PHE A 204 28.00 -15.01 -7.52
N SER A 205 28.58 -13.85 -7.81
CA SER A 205 29.08 -13.55 -9.15
C SER A 205 30.27 -14.45 -9.50
N PRO A 206 30.66 -14.56 -10.78
CA PRO A 206 31.89 -15.26 -11.18
C PRO A 206 33.15 -14.75 -10.47
N ASP A 207 33.17 -13.45 -10.09
CA ASP A 207 34.27 -12.84 -9.32
C ASP A 207 34.17 -13.12 -7.81
N GLY A 208 33.14 -13.84 -7.39
CA GLY A 208 32.92 -14.28 -6.03
C GLY A 208 32.23 -13.29 -5.11
N ASP A 209 31.62 -12.25 -5.63
CA ASP A 209 30.88 -11.30 -4.83
C ASP A 209 29.45 -11.77 -4.58
N ILE A 210 28.92 -11.53 -3.39
CA ILE A 210 27.50 -11.76 -3.09
C ILE A 210 26.63 -10.83 -3.89
N VAL A 211 25.59 -11.36 -4.52
CA VAL A 211 24.63 -10.64 -5.33
C VAL A 211 23.21 -11.02 -4.97
N PRO A 212 22.45 -10.14 -4.32
CA PRO A 212 21.00 -10.26 -4.20
C PRO A 212 20.33 -10.19 -5.57
N LEU A 213 19.66 -11.27 -5.98
CA LEU A 213 19.03 -11.38 -7.31
C LEU A 213 17.56 -10.96 -7.29
N ASP A 214 16.86 -11.20 -6.20
CA ASP A 214 15.49 -10.76 -5.99
C ASP A 214 15.31 -10.27 -4.56
N LEU A 215 14.47 -9.27 -4.34
CA LEU A 215 14.24 -8.66 -3.03
C LEU A 215 12.75 -8.36 -2.84
N VAL A 216 12.23 -8.77 -1.68
CA VAL A 216 10.95 -8.34 -1.15
C VAL A 216 11.18 -7.66 0.18
N ALA A 217 10.68 -6.45 0.36
CA ALA A 217 10.83 -5.74 1.62
C ALA A 217 9.55 -4.99 2.02
N LYS A 218 9.34 -4.92 3.34
CA LYS A 218 8.33 -4.06 3.95
C LYS A 218 9.00 -3.20 5.01
N LEU A 219 8.68 -1.93 5.01
CA LEU A 219 9.15 -0.96 6.00
C LEU A 219 8.00 -0.59 6.94
N ASP A 220 8.36 -0.17 8.14
CA ASP A 220 7.44 0.53 9.03
C ASP A 220 7.40 2.01 8.65
N ASP A 221 6.34 2.45 7.97
CA ASP A 221 6.21 3.82 7.48
C ASP A 221 6.18 4.87 8.60
N THR A 222 5.94 4.46 9.84
CA THR A 222 6.03 5.35 11.01
C THR A 222 7.46 5.73 11.37
N ALA A 223 8.46 4.94 10.92
CA ALA A 223 9.89 5.23 11.10
C ALA A 223 10.46 6.24 10.09
N MET A 224 9.65 6.75 9.15
CA MET A 224 10.10 7.60 8.04
C MET A 224 10.92 8.81 8.50
N PHE A 225 10.53 9.46 9.59
CA PHE A 225 11.22 10.65 10.11
C PHE A 225 12.62 10.34 10.68
N GLU A 226 12.86 9.13 11.19
CA GLU A 226 14.16 8.67 11.69
C GLU A 226 15.05 8.18 10.55
N THR A 227 14.47 7.57 9.53
CA THR A 227 15.17 6.89 8.44
C THR A 227 15.27 7.69 7.15
N THR A 228 14.88 8.97 7.15
CA THR A 228 14.86 9.86 5.97
C THR A 228 16.17 9.83 5.18
N LYS A 229 17.32 9.81 5.85
CA LYS A 229 18.64 9.78 5.19
C LYS A 229 18.89 8.48 4.43
N LEU A 230 18.33 7.36 4.91
CA LEU A 230 18.50 6.05 4.32
C LEU A 230 17.49 5.81 3.19
N TRP A 231 16.23 6.20 3.42
CA TRP A 231 15.16 5.96 2.45
C TRP A 231 15.16 6.99 1.30
N GLY A 232 15.57 8.26 1.56
CA GLY A 232 15.48 9.35 0.59
C GLY A 232 14.03 9.58 0.16
N ASP A 233 13.82 9.78 -1.15
CA ASP A 233 12.51 10.04 -1.77
C ASP A 233 11.73 8.74 -2.07
N MET A 234 11.81 7.74 -1.19
CA MET A 234 11.17 6.45 -1.39
C MET A 234 9.64 6.58 -1.41
N GLU A 235 9.02 5.96 -2.42
CA GLU A 235 7.58 5.85 -2.53
C GLU A 235 7.06 4.52 -1.99
N PHE A 236 5.88 4.55 -1.37
CA PHE A 236 5.13 3.36 -0.95
C PHE A 236 4.03 3.07 -1.96
N PRO A 237 4.26 2.20 -2.95
CA PRO A 237 3.26 1.90 -3.97
C PRO A 237 2.09 1.12 -3.37
N PRO A 238 0.89 1.24 -3.96
CA PRO A 238 -0.23 0.37 -3.59
C PRO A 238 0.07 -1.08 -3.95
N ALA A 239 -0.67 -2.02 -3.33
CA ALA A 239 -0.60 -3.42 -3.71
C ALA A 239 -0.96 -3.61 -5.19
N PHE A 240 -0.35 -4.60 -5.85
CA PHE A 240 -0.64 -4.88 -7.25
C PHE A 240 -2.13 -5.16 -7.47
N GLY A 241 -2.69 -4.60 -8.54
CA GLY A 241 -4.12 -4.69 -8.84
C GLY A 241 -5.02 -3.72 -8.07
N THR A 242 -4.47 -2.91 -7.16
CA THR A 242 -5.21 -1.88 -6.44
C THR A 242 -4.76 -0.49 -6.89
N ALA A 243 -4.98 -0.17 -8.16
CA ALA A 243 -4.77 1.20 -8.62
C ALA A 243 -5.79 2.12 -7.94
N LEU A 244 -5.31 3.17 -7.28
CA LEU A 244 -6.20 4.20 -6.74
C LEU A 244 -6.93 4.91 -7.89
N THR A 245 -8.21 5.13 -7.73
CA THR A 245 -8.94 6.07 -8.58
C THR A 245 -8.43 7.49 -8.33
N LYS A 246 -8.76 8.43 -9.23
CA LYS A 246 -8.39 9.84 -9.05
C LYS A 246 -8.94 10.41 -7.74
N GLU A 247 -10.11 9.98 -7.35
CA GLU A 247 -10.81 10.42 -6.15
C GLU A 247 -10.15 9.83 -4.88
N GLU A 248 -9.78 8.55 -4.89
CA GLU A 248 -9.04 7.94 -3.80
C GLU A 248 -7.65 8.57 -3.64
N ALA A 249 -6.96 8.83 -4.74
CA ALA A 249 -5.67 9.54 -4.73
C ALA A 249 -5.81 10.98 -4.20
N PHE A 250 -6.89 11.69 -4.58
CA PHE A 250 -7.18 13.03 -4.06
C PHE A 250 -7.42 13.03 -2.55
N VAL A 251 -8.24 12.10 -2.04
CA VAL A 251 -8.50 11.99 -0.59
C VAL A 251 -7.22 11.61 0.16
N LYS A 252 -6.40 10.71 -0.39
CA LYS A 252 -5.09 10.36 0.17
C LYS A 252 -4.17 11.59 0.26
N HIS A 253 -4.14 12.43 -0.77
CA HIS A 253 -3.36 13.66 -0.75
C HIS A 253 -3.84 14.66 0.32
N LEU A 254 -5.17 14.78 0.54
CA LEU A 254 -5.70 15.58 1.65
C LEU A 254 -5.30 15.03 3.02
N ASP A 255 -5.27 13.71 3.17
CA ASP A 255 -4.83 13.01 4.37
C ASP A 255 -3.36 13.33 4.70
N GLU A 256 -2.47 13.22 3.72
CA GLU A 256 -1.04 13.47 3.86
C GLU A 256 -0.69 14.92 4.22
N GLN A 257 -1.55 15.88 3.86
CA GLN A 257 -1.37 17.30 4.16
C GLN A 257 -1.91 17.74 5.52
N SER A 258 -2.52 16.84 6.27
CA SER A 258 -3.22 17.21 7.51
C SER A 258 -2.88 16.26 8.65
N GLY A 259 -3.09 16.69 9.88
CA GLY A 259 -3.04 15.81 11.05
C GLY A 259 -4.35 15.03 11.28
N ALA A 260 -5.33 15.18 10.39
CA ALA A 260 -6.58 14.41 10.40
C ALA A 260 -6.41 13.09 9.64
N SER A 261 -7.32 12.14 9.86
CA SER A 261 -7.37 10.90 9.07
C SER A 261 -8.54 10.95 8.08
N LEU A 262 -8.20 10.94 6.79
CA LEU A 262 -9.15 10.92 5.69
C LEU A 262 -8.87 9.71 4.81
N LYS A 263 -9.81 8.79 4.73
CA LYS A 263 -9.66 7.56 3.94
C LYS A 263 -10.89 7.37 3.05
N LEU A 264 -10.66 6.94 1.83
CA LEU A 264 -11.72 6.58 0.88
C LEU A 264 -11.27 5.38 0.07
N THR A 265 -12.13 4.38 -0.01
CA THR A 265 -12.00 3.22 -0.90
C THR A 265 -13.33 3.04 -1.63
N ILE A 266 -13.28 3.02 -2.95
CA ILE A 266 -14.45 2.81 -3.80
C ILE A 266 -14.61 1.31 -4.03
N LEU A 267 -15.67 0.71 -3.45
CA LEU A 267 -15.97 -0.72 -3.54
C LEU A 267 -16.82 -1.03 -4.79
N ASN A 268 -17.86 -0.23 -5.01
CA ASN A 268 -18.74 -0.34 -6.16
C ASN A 268 -19.24 1.06 -6.60
N PRO A 269 -18.67 1.65 -7.65
CA PRO A 269 -19.07 3.00 -8.09
C PRO A 269 -20.52 3.09 -8.57
N LYS A 270 -21.16 1.94 -8.87
CA LYS A 270 -22.58 1.86 -9.22
C LYS A 270 -23.45 1.51 -8.00
N GLY A 271 -22.86 1.33 -6.83
CA GLY A 271 -23.57 1.01 -5.61
C GLY A 271 -24.54 2.11 -5.20
N ARG A 272 -25.61 1.70 -4.49
CA ARG A 272 -26.69 2.58 -4.05
C ARG A 272 -26.47 3.12 -2.64
N VAL A 273 -25.70 2.41 -1.80
CA VAL A 273 -25.45 2.76 -0.39
C VAL A 273 -24.09 3.42 -0.26
N TRP A 274 -24.09 4.70 0.07
CA TRP A 274 -22.89 5.50 0.26
C TRP A 274 -22.71 5.87 1.73
N THR A 275 -21.49 5.94 2.19
CA THR A 275 -21.16 6.22 3.59
C THR A 275 -20.18 7.37 3.73
N MET A 276 -20.42 8.23 4.72
CA MET A 276 -19.47 9.19 5.26
C MET A 276 -19.43 8.98 6.77
N VAL A 277 -18.39 8.32 7.28
CA VAL A 277 -18.34 7.90 8.68
C VAL A 277 -17.16 8.56 9.39
N ALA A 278 -17.43 9.09 10.56
CA ALA A 278 -16.40 9.68 11.41
C ALA A 278 -15.82 8.63 12.36
N GLY A 279 -14.57 8.23 12.07
CA GLY A 279 -13.79 7.26 12.83
C GLY A 279 -13.70 5.89 12.16
N GLY A 280 -12.47 5.35 12.04
CA GLY A 280 -12.18 4.10 11.37
C GLY A 280 -12.90 2.91 11.95
N GLY A 281 -12.94 2.78 13.30
CA GLY A 281 -13.68 1.71 13.96
C GLY A 281 -15.19 1.77 13.70
N ALA A 282 -15.78 2.97 13.71
CA ALA A 282 -17.18 3.15 13.35
C ALA A 282 -17.43 2.77 11.89
N SER A 283 -16.52 3.14 10.99
CA SER A 283 -16.60 2.88 9.56
C SER A 283 -16.72 1.38 9.23
N VAL A 284 -15.94 0.55 9.92
CA VAL A 284 -16.01 -0.92 9.82
C VAL A 284 -17.40 -1.39 10.22
N ILE A 285 -17.90 -0.98 11.39
CA ILE A 285 -19.20 -1.41 11.91
C ILE A 285 -20.35 -1.00 10.97
N TYR A 286 -20.32 0.21 10.41
CA TYR A 286 -21.34 0.64 9.45
C TYR A 286 -21.30 -0.21 8.16
N ALA A 287 -20.10 -0.45 7.61
CA ALA A 287 -19.95 -1.25 6.40
C ALA A 287 -20.39 -2.71 6.63
N ASP A 288 -19.97 -3.33 7.72
CA ASP A 288 -20.36 -4.69 8.07
C ASP A 288 -21.88 -4.80 8.30
N THR A 289 -22.50 -3.81 8.96
CA THR A 289 -23.96 -3.78 9.14
C THR A 289 -24.70 -3.71 7.80
N VAL A 290 -24.20 -2.96 6.82
CA VAL A 290 -24.76 -2.95 5.45
C VAL A 290 -24.66 -4.34 4.81
N CYS A 291 -23.52 -5.02 4.99
CA CYS A 291 -23.31 -6.37 4.47
C CYS A 291 -24.20 -7.41 5.17
N ASP A 292 -24.30 -7.38 6.49
CA ASP A 292 -25.12 -8.29 7.30
C ASP A 292 -26.61 -8.20 6.96
N LEU A 293 -27.07 -7.00 6.61
CA LEU A 293 -28.43 -6.78 6.13
C LEU A 293 -28.66 -7.25 4.66
N GLY A 294 -27.65 -7.84 4.02
CA GLY A 294 -27.74 -8.39 2.68
C GLY A 294 -27.47 -7.41 1.54
N TYR A 295 -26.97 -6.19 1.84
CA TYR A 295 -26.72 -5.14 0.85
C TYR A 295 -25.26 -4.99 0.44
N SER A 296 -24.41 -6.01 0.63
CA SER A 296 -22.97 -5.96 0.31
C SER A 296 -22.68 -5.55 -1.13
N LYS A 297 -23.47 -6.00 -2.10
CA LYS A 297 -23.34 -5.64 -3.52
C LYS A 297 -23.74 -4.20 -3.83
N GLU A 298 -24.47 -3.55 -2.93
CA GLU A 298 -24.92 -2.17 -3.08
C GLU A 298 -24.06 -1.17 -2.29
N LEU A 299 -23.15 -1.66 -1.44
CA LEU A 299 -22.19 -0.82 -0.71
C LEU A 299 -21.18 -0.21 -1.70
N ALA A 300 -21.22 1.11 -1.80
CA ALA A 300 -20.49 1.83 -2.83
C ALA A 300 -19.06 2.19 -2.42
N ASN A 301 -18.87 2.55 -1.16
CA ASN A 301 -17.59 2.96 -0.63
C ASN A 301 -17.40 2.54 0.83
N TYR A 302 -16.14 2.51 1.21
CA TYR A 302 -15.66 2.42 2.58
C TYR A 302 -14.69 3.58 2.84
N GLY A 303 -14.72 4.14 4.05
CA GLY A 303 -13.80 5.22 4.37
C GLY A 303 -14.15 5.94 5.65
N GLU A 304 -13.31 6.89 6.03
CA GLU A 304 -13.51 7.68 7.23
C GLU A 304 -13.06 9.14 7.09
N TYR A 305 -13.58 9.97 7.99
CA TYR A 305 -13.00 11.27 8.33
C TYR A 305 -12.90 11.36 9.87
N SER A 306 -11.70 11.53 10.39
CA SER A 306 -11.46 11.55 11.84
C SER A 306 -10.25 12.41 12.22
N GLY A 307 -9.91 12.52 13.51
CA GLY A 307 -8.77 13.31 13.96
C GLY A 307 -9.02 14.84 13.92
N ASP A 308 -10.24 15.28 14.19
CA ASP A 308 -10.67 16.69 14.17
C ASP A 308 -10.37 17.43 12.85
N PRO A 309 -10.82 16.91 11.70
CA PRO A 309 -10.59 17.56 10.42
C PRO A 309 -11.23 18.96 10.37
N SER A 310 -10.57 19.87 9.68
CA SER A 310 -11.11 21.22 9.47
C SER A 310 -12.40 21.20 8.63
N GLU A 311 -13.20 22.28 8.68
CA GLU A 311 -14.38 22.45 7.83
C GLU A 311 -14.02 22.31 6.34
N ARG A 312 -12.87 22.84 5.90
CA ARG A 312 -12.38 22.67 4.53
C ARG A 312 -12.13 21.22 4.16
N LEU A 313 -11.48 20.46 5.03
CA LEU A 313 -11.18 19.05 4.75
C LEU A 313 -12.45 18.20 4.68
N THR A 314 -13.41 18.41 5.59
CA THR A 314 -14.69 17.71 5.54
C THR A 314 -15.54 18.11 4.34
N TYR A 315 -15.46 19.36 3.89
CA TYR A 315 -16.10 19.81 2.67
C TYR A 315 -15.52 19.11 1.42
N GLU A 316 -14.20 19.11 1.25
CA GLU A 316 -13.56 18.46 0.10
C GLU A 316 -13.81 16.95 0.08
N TYR A 317 -13.75 16.29 1.24
CA TYR A 317 -14.09 14.88 1.38
C TYR A 317 -15.54 14.60 0.99
N ALA A 318 -16.48 15.36 1.56
CA ALA A 318 -17.90 15.21 1.27
C ALA A 318 -18.22 15.49 -0.19
N LYS A 319 -17.65 16.55 -0.77
CA LYS A 319 -17.79 16.89 -2.19
C LYS A 319 -17.33 15.73 -3.09
N THR A 320 -16.22 15.10 -2.78
CA THR A 320 -15.70 13.94 -3.52
C THR A 320 -16.68 12.76 -3.48
N VAL A 321 -17.19 12.41 -2.29
CA VAL A 321 -18.17 11.33 -2.13
C VAL A 321 -19.48 11.64 -2.84
N LEU A 322 -19.99 12.89 -2.73
CA LEU A 322 -21.24 13.31 -3.39
C LEU A 322 -21.13 13.36 -4.91
N ASP A 323 -19.98 13.77 -5.44
CA ASP A 323 -19.74 13.74 -6.88
C ASP A 323 -19.77 12.31 -7.41
N LEU A 324 -19.02 11.39 -6.80
CA LEU A 324 -19.04 9.96 -7.14
C LEU A 324 -20.47 9.39 -7.07
N MET A 325 -21.16 9.65 -5.97
CA MET A 325 -22.51 9.16 -5.73
C MET A 325 -23.51 9.60 -6.78
N THR A 326 -23.38 10.82 -7.29
CA THR A 326 -24.36 11.43 -8.20
C THR A 326 -24.06 11.27 -9.70
N ARG A 327 -22.92 10.66 -10.05
CA ARG A 327 -22.53 10.41 -11.45
C ARG A 327 -23.44 9.43 -12.17
N THR A 328 -23.88 8.37 -11.48
CA THR A 328 -24.71 7.32 -12.07
C THR A 328 -26.06 7.30 -11.37
N PRO A 329 -27.17 7.59 -12.04
CA PRO A 329 -28.50 7.51 -11.44
C PRO A 329 -28.93 6.07 -11.17
N ASP A 330 -29.78 5.87 -10.13
CA ASP A 330 -30.48 4.61 -9.85
C ASP A 330 -31.96 4.90 -9.70
N SER A 331 -32.81 4.15 -10.40
CA SER A 331 -34.24 4.34 -10.40
C SER A 331 -34.89 4.14 -9.00
N ARG A 332 -34.29 3.32 -8.18
CA ARG A 332 -34.69 3.02 -6.80
C ARG A 332 -34.31 4.14 -5.81
N GLY A 333 -33.50 5.10 -6.27
CA GLY A 333 -32.88 6.11 -5.43
C GLY A 333 -31.64 5.62 -4.71
N LYS A 334 -30.91 6.52 -4.09
CA LYS A 334 -29.66 6.22 -3.35
C LYS A 334 -29.81 6.59 -1.87
N VAL A 335 -28.96 5.99 -1.06
CA VAL A 335 -28.91 6.22 0.38
C VAL A 335 -27.54 6.77 0.73
N LEU A 336 -27.51 7.86 1.49
CA LEU A 336 -26.31 8.39 2.11
C LEU A 336 -26.40 8.24 3.63
N ILE A 337 -25.47 7.51 4.22
CA ILE A 337 -25.34 7.31 5.65
C ILE A 337 -24.19 8.19 6.17
N ILE A 338 -24.52 9.21 6.96
CA ILE A 338 -23.55 10.07 7.62
C ILE A 338 -23.47 9.63 9.08
N GLY A 339 -22.48 8.80 9.41
CA GLY A 339 -22.39 8.11 10.66
C GLY A 339 -21.17 8.45 11.52
N GLY A 340 -21.11 7.78 12.64
CA GLY A 340 -19.96 7.80 13.53
C GLY A 340 -20.35 7.42 14.96
N GLY A 341 -19.36 7.12 15.78
CA GLY A 341 -19.50 6.92 17.21
C GLY A 341 -19.80 8.23 17.96
N ILE A 342 -19.60 8.22 19.25
CA ILE A 342 -19.55 9.42 20.09
C ILE A 342 -18.12 9.94 20.04
N ALA A 343 -17.93 11.15 19.49
CA ALA A 343 -16.62 11.77 19.43
C ALA A 343 -16.12 12.14 20.82
N ASN A 344 -14.84 11.93 21.06
CA ASN A 344 -14.20 12.35 22.30
C ASN A 344 -13.78 13.84 22.25
N PHE A 345 -13.10 14.25 21.17
CA PHE A 345 -12.57 15.62 21.03
C PHE A 345 -12.96 16.33 19.72
N THR A 346 -13.41 15.60 18.69
CA THR A 346 -13.81 16.19 17.41
C THR A 346 -15.04 17.08 17.57
N ASP A 347 -14.96 18.34 17.14
CA ASP A 347 -16.08 19.25 17.10
C ASP A 347 -17.07 18.86 15.98
N VAL A 348 -18.24 18.33 16.39
CA VAL A 348 -19.26 17.83 15.44
C VAL A 348 -19.89 18.98 14.64
N ALA A 349 -20.11 20.16 15.25
CA ALA A 349 -20.68 21.29 14.54
C ALA A 349 -19.75 21.81 13.43
N LYS A 350 -18.45 21.86 13.70
CA LYS A 350 -17.40 22.25 12.74
C LYS A 350 -17.31 21.26 11.56
N THR A 351 -17.23 19.97 11.85
CA THR A 351 -17.16 18.93 10.81
C THR A 351 -18.43 18.89 9.96
N PHE A 352 -19.58 19.07 10.57
CA PHE A 352 -20.84 19.18 9.82
C PHE A 352 -20.94 20.45 8.99
N GLY A 353 -20.27 21.53 9.36
CA GLY A 353 -20.19 22.76 8.54
C GLY A 353 -19.74 22.47 7.11
N GLY A 354 -18.66 21.72 6.95
CA GLY A 354 -18.14 21.32 5.64
C GLY A 354 -19.11 20.39 4.87
N ILE A 355 -19.68 19.39 5.55
CA ILE A 355 -20.64 18.46 4.94
C ILE A 355 -21.92 19.20 4.49
N ILE A 356 -22.46 20.09 5.32
CA ILE A 356 -23.63 20.93 5.00
C ILE A 356 -23.39 21.77 3.76
N LYS A 357 -22.22 22.40 3.65
CA LYS A 357 -21.82 23.18 2.49
C LYS A 357 -21.78 22.34 1.22
N ALA A 358 -21.20 21.15 1.28
CA ALA A 358 -21.17 20.22 0.15
C ALA A 358 -22.56 19.74 -0.25
N LEU A 359 -23.42 19.38 0.71
CA LEU A 359 -24.81 18.98 0.44
C LEU A 359 -25.61 20.09 -0.22
N ALA A 360 -25.42 21.35 0.21
CA ALA A 360 -26.08 22.50 -0.41
C ALA A 360 -25.65 22.73 -1.87
N GLU A 361 -24.36 22.59 -2.17
CA GLU A 361 -23.82 22.68 -3.52
C GLU A 361 -24.35 21.56 -4.44
N PHE A 362 -24.56 20.38 -3.91
CA PHE A 362 -25.04 19.22 -4.68
C PHE A 362 -26.55 19.02 -4.69
N LYS A 363 -27.34 19.98 -4.16
CA LYS A 363 -28.80 19.88 -4.00
C LYS A 363 -29.49 19.28 -5.22
N ASP A 364 -29.34 19.89 -6.38
CA ASP A 364 -30.07 19.48 -7.60
C ASP A 364 -29.71 18.09 -8.06
N LYS A 365 -28.42 17.71 -7.94
CA LYS A 365 -27.94 16.35 -8.22
C LYS A 365 -28.50 15.33 -7.23
N LEU A 366 -28.59 15.67 -5.94
CA LEU A 366 -29.14 14.80 -4.90
C LEU A 366 -30.65 14.56 -5.10
N VAL A 367 -31.40 15.61 -5.41
CA VAL A 367 -32.85 15.51 -5.74
C VAL A 367 -33.05 14.64 -6.98
N LYS A 368 -32.31 14.91 -8.08
CA LYS A 368 -32.36 14.12 -9.31
C LYS A 368 -32.08 12.63 -9.09
N ASN A 369 -31.16 12.30 -8.20
CA ASN A 369 -30.80 10.93 -7.85
C ASN A 369 -31.67 10.32 -6.75
N LYS A 370 -32.72 11.00 -6.28
CA LYS A 370 -33.65 10.57 -5.22
C LYS A 370 -32.91 10.12 -3.96
N VAL A 371 -31.93 10.95 -3.51
CA VAL A 371 -31.08 10.58 -2.37
C VAL A 371 -31.83 10.77 -1.06
N SER A 372 -31.84 9.73 -0.22
CA SER A 372 -32.29 9.79 1.19
C SER A 372 -31.05 9.82 2.09
N ILE A 373 -31.02 10.72 3.07
CA ILE A 373 -29.88 10.96 3.94
C ILE A 373 -30.24 10.58 5.38
N TYR A 374 -29.38 9.76 6.00
CA TYR A 374 -29.51 9.33 7.39
C TYR A 374 -28.29 9.75 8.17
N VAL A 375 -28.49 10.53 9.21
CA VAL A 375 -27.42 11.15 10.02
C VAL A 375 -27.50 10.65 11.45
N ARG A 376 -26.40 10.21 12.01
CA ARG A 376 -26.27 9.92 13.44
C ARG A 376 -24.91 10.32 13.96
N ARG A 377 -24.87 11.17 14.98
CA ARG A 377 -23.63 11.62 15.59
C ARG A 377 -23.83 12.01 17.06
N GLY A 378 -22.74 11.83 17.86
CA GLY A 378 -22.61 12.34 19.21
C GLY A 378 -21.20 12.89 19.43
N GLY A 379 -20.99 13.68 20.48
CA GLY A 379 -19.71 14.27 20.85
C GLY A 379 -19.78 15.78 21.11
N PRO A 380 -18.63 16.50 21.19
CA PRO A 380 -18.62 17.94 21.39
C PRO A 380 -19.48 18.67 20.35
N ASN A 381 -20.28 19.63 20.80
CA ASN A 381 -21.14 20.47 19.96
C ASN A 381 -22.13 19.72 19.03
N TYR A 382 -22.42 18.41 19.30
CA TYR A 382 -23.29 17.62 18.42
C TYR A 382 -24.71 18.17 18.31
N LYS A 383 -25.27 18.74 19.38
CA LYS A 383 -26.65 19.30 19.37
C LYS A 383 -26.78 20.41 18.32
N GLU A 384 -25.82 21.31 18.27
CA GLU A 384 -25.75 22.39 17.29
C GLU A 384 -25.56 21.82 15.88
N GLY A 385 -24.61 20.91 15.69
CA GLY A 385 -24.36 20.27 14.39
C GLY A 385 -25.59 19.55 13.84
N LEU A 386 -26.30 18.75 14.67
CA LEU A 386 -27.51 18.06 14.28
C LEU A 386 -28.67 19.03 13.97
N ALA A 387 -28.81 20.14 14.73
CA ALA A 387 -29.81 21.17 14.46
C ALA A 387 -29.59 21.85 13.10
N ARG A 388 -28.33 22.17 12.77
CA ARG A 388 -27.95 22.70 11.47
C ARG A 388 -28.29 21.72 10.33
N MET A 389 -28.05 20.43 10.53
CA MET A 389 -28.32 19.39 9.55
C MET A 389 -29.84 19.20 9.31
N ARG A 390 -30.70 19.27 10.37
CA ARG A 390 -32.15 19.26 10.22
C ARG A 390 -32.64 20.46 9.42
N LYS A 391 -32.18 21.67 9.80
CA LYS A 391 -32.50 22.91 9.09
C LYS A 391 -32.14 22.86 7.60
N LEU A 392 -31.03 22.22 7.28
CA LEU A 392 -30.61 22.01 5.89
C LEU A 392 -31.63 21.17 5.13
N GLY A 393 -32.13 20.06 5.71
CA GLY A 393 -33.14 19.21 5.11
C GLY A 393 -34.41 19.99 4.75
N ASP A 394 -34.90 20.78 5.68
CA ASP A 394 -36.08 21.65 5.48
C ASP A 394 -35.84 22.70 4.38
N THR A 395 -34.67 23.35 4.39
CA THR A 395 -34.32 24.41 3.43
C THR A 395 -34.15 23.88 2.00
N LEU A 396 -33.55 22.68 1.85
CA LEU A 396 -33.25 22.10 0.54
C LEU A 396 -34.36 21.19 0.01
N GLY A 397 -35.36 20.84 0.83
CA GLY A 397 -36.38 19.87 0.48
C GLY A 397 -35.82 18.46 0.29
N LEU A 398 -34.72 18.12 0.98
CA LEU A 398 -34.10 16.80 0.94
C LEU A 398 -34.59 15.94 2.12
N PRO A 399 -34.85 14.64 1.92
CA PRO A 399 -35.25 13.73 2.99
C PRO A 399 -34.05 13.40 3.90
N ILE A 400 -33.77 14.26 4.88
CA ILE A 400 -32.69 14.11 5.86
C ILE A 400 -33.29 13.69 7.20
N GLN A 401 -32.93 12.50 7.69
CA GLN A 401 -33.30 12.00 9.01
C GLN A 401 -32.10 12.11 9.95
N VAL A 402 -32.29 12.73 11.13
CA VAL A 402 -31.18 13.14 12.01
C VAL A 402 -31.40 12.61 13.42
N TYR A 403 -30.45 11.85 13.92
CA TYR A 403 -30.43 11.15 15.20
C TYR A 403 -29.20 11.54 16.02
N GLY A 404 -29.36 11.54 17.35
CA GLY A 404 -28.30 11.79 18.32
C GLY A 404 -27.71 10.51 18.92
N PRO A 405 -26.89 10.65 19.98
CA PRO A 405 -26.24 9.53 20.66
C PRO A 405 -27.20 8.57 21.35
N GLU A 406 -28.42 8.97 21.59
CA GLU A 406 -29.53 8.12 22.16
C GLU A 406 -29.92 6.99 21.19
N THR A 407 -29.66 7.13 19.90
CA THR A 407 -29.91 6.11 18.90
C THR A 407 -28.65 5.27 18.70
N HIS A 408 -28.80 3.92 18.76
CA HIS A 408 -27.67 3.03 18.49
C HIS A 408 -27.10 3.28 17.09
N MET A 409 -25.77 3.25 16.97
CA MET A 409 -25.09 3.69 15.74
C MET A 409 -25.49 2.89 14.50
N THR A 410 -25.72 1.59 14.61
CA THR A 410 -26.12 0.73 13.49
C THR A 410 -27.61 0.85 13.15
N ARG A 411 -28.43 1.39 14.06
CA ARG A 411 -29.89 1.50 13.85
C ARG A 411 -30.24 2.32 12.62
N ILE A 412 -29.49 3.37 12.32
CA ILE A 412 -29.75 4.19 11.14
C ILE A 412 -29.50 3.43 9.83
N VAL A 413 -28.66 2.40 9.83
CA VAL A 413 -28.43 1.54 8.67
C VAL A 413 -29.67 0.73 8.34
N SER A 414 -30.25 0.05 9.34
CA SER A 414 -31.52 -0.66 9.18
C SER A 414 -32.66 0.27 8.75
N MET A 415 -32.77 1.45 9.37
CA MET A 415 -33.78 2.46 8.98
C MET A 415 -33.64 2.94 7.53
N ALA A 416 -32.40 2.99 7.03
CA ALA A 416 -32.10 3.44 5.68
C ALA A 416 -32.37 2.36 4.61
N LEU A 417 -32.18 1.08 4.96
CA LEU A 417 -32.19 -0.04 4.01
C LEU A 417 -33.44 -0.88 4.08
N GLU A 418 -34.03 -1.07 5.28
CA GLU A 418 -35.23 -1.84 5.49
C GLU A 418 -36.48 -0.95 5.38
N LYS A 419 -36.65 -0.24 4.27
CA LYS A 419 -37.94 0.45 4.03
C LYS A 419 -39.07 -0.59 3.94
N LYS A 420 -40.02 -0.46 4.85
CA LYS A 420 -41.33 -1.12 4.76
C LYS A 420 -42.11 -0.64 3.54
#